data_93c8223be01660364f4586be0b6a3f21
#
_entry.id   93c8223be01660364f4586be0b6a3f21
#
_cell.length_a   1.000
_cell.length_b   1.000
_cell.length_c   1.000
_cell.angle_alpha   90.00
_cell.angle_beta   90.00
_cell.angle_gamma   90.00
#
_symmetry.space_group_name_H-M   'P 1'
#
loop_
_entity.id
_entity.type
_entity.pdbx_description
1 polymer ?
#
loop_
_entity_poly.entity_id
_entity_poly.type
_entity_poly.pdbx_seq_one_letter_code
_entity_poly.pdbx_strand_id
1 'polypeptide(L)'
;MKNIVELFKALADETRLRILNLLYERELCVCDVMAVLDISQSKASRHLITLKRVGLANDRREAQWMHYSLVPGKEALLIEELVVNRLRKDERCSEDLRVLAGWLMKKERHCG
;
A
#
# COMPACT_ATOMS: atom_id res chain seq x y z
N MET A 1 -16.29 2.05 -19.04
CA MET A 1 -15.17 2.99 -19.31
C MET A 1 -14.81 3.83 -18.10
N LYS A 2 -15.78 4.37 -17.40
CA LYS A 2 -15.54 5.20 -16.21
C LYS A 2 -14.73 4.47 -15.14
N ASN A 3 -15.05 3.20 -14.86
CA ASN A 3 -14.33 2.44 -13.83
C ASN A 3 -12.87 2.20 -14.21
N ILE A 4 -12.59 1.99 -15.47
CA ILE A 4 -11.22 1.80 -15.95
C ILE A 4 -10.43 3.10 -15.81
N VAL A 5 -11.04 4.22 -16.15
CA VAL A 5 -10.38 5.52 -16.03
C VAL A 5 -10.05 5.83 -14.58
N GLU A 6 -11.00 5.59 -13.68
CA GLU A 6 -10.77 5.82 -12.24
C GLU A 6 -9.64 4.93 -11.70
N LEU A 7 -9.60 3.67 -12.16
CA LEU A 7 -8.54 2.74 -11.78
C LEU A 7 -7.16 3.30 -12.19
N PHE A 8 -7.03 3.71 -13.44
CA PHE A 8 -5.75 4.22 -13.92
C PHE A 8 -5.38 5.57 -13.29
N LYS A 9 -6.36 6.41 -12.97
CA LYS A 9 -6.09 7.64 -12.22
C LYS A 9 -5.54 7.33 -10.84
N ALA A 10 -6.09 6.31 -10.18
CA ALA A 10 -5.60 5.91 -8.86
C ALA A 10 -4.16 5.39 -8.94
N LEU A 11 -3.81 4.69 -10.01
CA LEU A 11 -2.46 4.16 -10.21
C LEU A 11 -1.45 5.21 -10.66
N ALA A 12 -1.93 6.33 -11.20
CA ALA A 12 -1.04 7.37 -11.74
C ALA A 12 -0.60 8.35 -10.65
N ASP A 13 -0.04 7.82 -9.57
CA ASP A 13 0.42 8.62 -8.44
C ASP A 13 1.56 7.87 -7.77
N GLU A 14 2.69 8.53 -7.62
CA GLU A 14 3.90 7.91 -7.07
C GLU A 14 3.68 7.33 -5.68
N THR A 15 3.04 8.09 -4.79
CA THR A 15 2.81 7.63 -3.42
C THR A 15 1.92 6.39 -3.41
N ARG A 16 0.86 6.38 -4.22
CA ARG A 16 -0.04 5.22 -4.28
C ARG A 16 0.64 3.99 -4.87
N LEU A 17 1.52 4.17 -5.86
CA LEU A 17 2.30 3.04 -6.39
C LEU A 17 3.24 2.47 -5.32
N ARG A 18 3.86 3.34 -4.54
CA ARG A 18 4.72 2.91 -3.43
C ARG A 18 3.91 2.14 -2.38
N ILE A 19 2.71 2.61 -2.08
CA ILE A 19 1.82 1.91 -1.13
C ILE A 19 1.42 0.54 -1.67
N LEU A 20 1.08 0.44 -2.95
CA LEU A 20 0.74 -0.85 -3.56
C LEU A 20 1.89 -1.84 -3.46
N ASN A 21 3.11 -1.37 -3.70
CA ASN A 21 4.30 -2.19 -3.56
C ASN A 21 4.42 -2.79 -2.16
N LEU A 22 4.15 -1.97 -1.14
CA LEU A 22 4.20 -2.43 0.25
C LEU A 22 3.06 -3.38 0.58
N LEU A 23 1.83 -3.07 0.15
CA LEU A 23 0.67 -3.92 0.41
C LEU A 23 0.75 -5.26 -0.30
N TYR A 24 1.51 -5.33 -1.39
CA TYR A 24 1.73 -6.60 -2.08
C TYR A 24 2.47 -7.59 -1.19
N GLU A 25 3.30 -7.08 -0.28
CA GLU A 25 4.02 -7.93 0.67
C GLU A 25 3.10 -8.48 1.76
N ARG A 26 2.23 -7.63 2.31
CA ARG A 26 1.41 -8.01 3.44
C ARG A 26 0.39 -6.93 3.81
N GLU A 27 -0.56 -7.29 4.64
CA GLU A 27 -1.48 -6.34 5.25
C GLU A 27 -0.69 -5.35 6.12
N LEU A 28 -1.04 -4.07 6.04
CA LEU A 28 -0.38 -3.02 6.80
C LEU A 28 -1.39 -2.10 7.46
N CYS A 29 -1.03 -1.61 8.62
CA CYS A 29 -1.80 -0.57 9.29
C CYS A 29 -1.41 0.80 8.73
N VAL A 30 -2.29 1.80 8.90
CA VAL A 30 -1.98 3.16 8.47
C VAL A 30 -0.65 3.64 9.07
N CYS A 31 -0.37 3.26 10.31
CA CYS A 31 0.88 3.63 10.99
C CYS A 31 2.12 3.07 10.30
N ASP A 32 2.02 1.87 9.71
CA ASP A 32 3.13 1.29 8.97
C ASP A 32 3.44 2.12 7.72
N VAL A 33 2.39 2.53 7.00
CA VAL A 33 2.54 3.33 5.79
C VAL A 33 3.15 4.69 6.12
N MET A 34 2.67 5.33 7.20
CA MET A 34 3.22 6.60 7.67
C MET A 34 4.71 6.49 7.98
N ALA A 35 5.09 5.45 8.70
CA ALA A 35 6.47 5.26 9.12
C ALA A 35 7.40 4.99 7.94
N VAL A 36 7.00 4.09 7.04
CA VAL A 36 7.84 3.69 5.92
C VAL A 36 8.00 4.81 4.89
N LEU A 37 6.90 5.48 4.55
CA LEU A 37 6.92 6.52 3.52
C LEU A 37 7.23 7.90 4.08
N ASP A 38 7.27 8.04 5.39
CA ASP A 38 7.50 9.32 6.06
C ASP A 38 6.48 10.37 5.62
N ILE A 39 5.20 10.01 5.75
CA ILE A 39 4.09 10.89 5.40
C ILE A 39 3.12 11.02 6.57
N SER A 40 2.30 12.07 6.55
CA SER A 40 1.32 12.31 7.61
C SER A 40 0.21 11.27 7.59
N GLN A 41 -0.51 11.15 8.70
CA GLN A 41 -1.67 10.28 8.79
C GLN A 41 -2.74 10.68 7.78
N SER A 42 -2.99 11.98 7.63
CA SER A 42 -3.99 12.48 6.68
C SER A 42 -3.66 12.06 5.25
N LYS A 43 -2.39 12.18 4.87
CA LYS A 43 -1.94 11.84 3.53
C LYS A 43 -2.02 10.33 3.32
N ALA A 44 -1.52 9.54 4.27
CA ALA A 44 -1.58 8.08 4.19
C ALA A 44 -3.02 7.59 4.06
N SER A 45 -3.91 8.09 4.93
CA SER A 45 -5.33 7.71 4.92
C SER A 45 -6.00 8.07 3.61
N ARG A 46 -5.74 9.27 3.09
CA ARG A 46 -6.34 9.71 1.82
C ARG A 46 -5.98 8.80 0.66
N HIS A 47 -4.71 8.41 0.56
CA HIS A 47 -4.26 7.51 -0.51
C HIS A 47 -4.81 6.10 -0.34
N LEU A 48 -4.84 5.59 0.89
CA LEU A 48 -5.40 4.26 1.16
C LEU A 48 -6.90 4.21 0.86
N ILE A 49 -7.63 5.27 1.20
CA ILE A 49 -9.07 5.37 0.89
C ILE A 49 -9.28 5.41 -0.62
N THR A 50 -8.43 6.11 -1.36
CA THR A 50 -8.51 6.14 -2.83
C THR A 50 -8.34 4.73 -3.40
N LEU A 51 -7.35 3.97 -2.91
CA LEU A 51 -7.13 2.59 -3.36
C LEU A 51 -8.32 1.70 -3.04
N LYS A 52 -8.92 1.88 -1.87
CA LYS A 52 -10.11 1.14 -1.48
C LYS A 52 -11.29 1.47 -2.41
N ARG A 53 -11.48 2.76 -2.70
CA ARG A 53 -12.61 3.21 -3.52
C ARG A 53 -12.58 2.63 -4.93
N VAL A 54 -11.40 2.43 -5.50
CA VAL A 54 -11.29 1.85 -6.84
C VAL A 54 -11.19 0.33 -6.83
N GLY A 55 -11.34 -0.30 -5.67
CA GLY A 55 -11.42 -1.74 -5.55
C GLY A 55 -10.09 -2.48 -5.48
N LEU A 56 -8.99 -1.77 -5.24
CA LEU A 56 -7.66 -2.39 -5.13
C LEU A 56 -7.30 -2.80 -3.71
N ALA A 57 -7.94 -2.20 -2.72
CA ALA A 57 -7.65 -2.47 -1.32
C ALA A 57 -8.92 -2.62 -0.50
N ASN A 58 -8.83 -3.39 0.56
CA ASN A 58 -9.85 -3.48 1.60
C ASN A 58 -9.27 -3.02 2.91
N ASP A 59 -10.15 -2.64 3.83
CA ASP A 59 -9.74 -2.28 5.17
C ASP A 59 -10.46 -3.14 6.20
N ARG A 60 -9.87 -3.21 7.39
CA ARG A 60 -10.53 -3.79 8.56
C ARG A 60 -10.05 -3.04 9.79
N ARG A 61 -10.92 -2.94 10.78
CA ARG A 61 -10.57 -2.30 12.04
C ARG A 61 -10.21 -3.36 13.07
N GLU A 62 -9.09 -3.14 13.76
CA GLU A 62 -8.69 -3.95 14.88
C GLU A 62 -8.36 -3.01 16.03
N ALA A 63 -9.19 -2.98 17.05
CA ALA A 63 -9.14 -2.00 18.12
C ALA A 63 -9.29 -0.59 17.50
N GLN A 64 -8.32 0.29 17.74
CA GLN A 64 -8.36 1.65 17.20
C GLN A 64 -7.62 1.80 15.87
N TRP A 65 -7.07 0.70 15.35
CA TRP A 65 -6.21 0.75 14.17
C TRP A 65 -6.92 0.24 12.93
N MET A 66 -6.70 0.95 11.81
CA MET A 66 -7.19 0.53 10.50
C MET A 66 -6.07 -0.19 9.77
N HIS A 67 -6.37 -1.38 9.28
CA HIS A 67 -5.45 -2.20 8.50
C HIS A 67 -5.94 -2.29 7.07
N TYR A 68 -5.02 -2.25 6.12
CA TYR A 68 -5.35 -2.31 4.69
C TYR A 68 -4.63 -3.50 4.06
N SER A 69 -5.32 -4.14 3.11
CA SER A 69 -4.76 -5.26 2.36
C SER A 69 -5.22 -5.19 0.90
N LEU A 70 -4.45 -5.80 0.00
CA LEU A 70 -4.86 -5.88 -1.41
C LEU A 70 -6.03 -6.83 -1.57
N VAL A 71 -6.91 -6.51 -2.52
CA VAL A 71 -8.06 -7.35 -2.83
C VAL A 71 -7.67 -8.33 -3.92
N PRO A 72 -7.78 -9.64 -3.69
CA PRO A 72 -7.57 -10.63 -4.76
C PRO A 72 -8.84 -10.67 -5.63
N GLY A 73 -8.90 -9.83 -6.63
CA GLY A 73 -10.08 -9.72 -7.48
C GLY A 73 -9.70 -9.69 -8.94
N LYS A 74 -10.57 -9.11 -9.74
CA LYS A 74 -10.39 -9.04 -11.20
C LYS A 74 -9.13 -8.28 -11.61
N GLU A 75 -8.59 -7.44 -10.73
CA GLU A 75 -7.38 -6.67 -11.02
C GLU A 75 -6.10 -7.35 -10.51
N ALA A 76 -6.22 -8.55 -9.98
CA ALA A 76 -5.07 -9.24 -9.37
C ALA A 76 -3.91 -9.42 -10.35
N LEU A 77 -4.19 -9.82 -11.59
CA LEU A 77 -3.15 -10.02 -12.58
C LEU A 77 -2.48 -8.72 -12.99
N LEU A 78 -3.26 -7.66 -13.12
CA LEU A 78 -2.72 -6.34 -13.45
C LEU A 78 -1.78 -5.86 -12.34
N ILE A 79 -2.19 -6.01 -11.09
CA ILE A 79 -1.38 -5.57 -9.95
C ILE A 79 -0.12 -6.43 -9.84
N GLU A 80 -0.22 -7.74 -10.03
CA GLU A 80 0.94 -8.63 -10.01
C GLU A 80 1.97 -8.22 -11.06
N GLU A 81 1.51 -7.99 -12.30
CA GLU A 81 2.38 -7.55 -13.39
C GLU A 81 3.06 -6.22 -13.05
N LEU A 82 2.29 -5.27 -12.55
CA LEU A 82 2.81 -3.96 -12.19
C LEU A 82 3.85 -4.06 -11.08
N VAL A 83 3.53 -4.76 -10.00
CA VAL A 83 4.41 -4.84 -8.84
C VAL A 83 5.66 -5.66 -9.16
N VAL A 84 5.47 -6.89 -9.63
CA VAL A 84 6.60 -7.83 -9.82
C VAL A 84 7.53 -7.38 -10.94
N ASN A 85 6.98 -6.93 -12.06
CA ASN A 85 7.78 -6.63 -13.24
C ASN A 85 8.20 -5.17 -13.37
N ARG A 86 7.59 -4.27 -12.59
CA ARG A 86 7.90 -2.85 -12.67
C ARG A 86 8.37 -2.27 -11.35
N LEU A 87 7.50 -2.28 -10.33
CA LEU A 87 7.79 -1.61 -9.08
C LEU A 87 8.97 -2.23 -8.32
N ARG A 88 9.10 -3.56 -8.36
CA ARG A 88 10.22 -4.24 -7.68
C ARG A 88 11.57 -3.89 -8.27
N LYS A 89 11.59 -3.38 -9.49
CA LYS A 89 12.82 -2.97 -10.17
C LYS A 89 13.11 -1.49 -9.98
N ASP A 90 12.18 -0.74 -9.39
CA ASP A 90 12.37 0.67 -9.10
C ASP A 90 13.16 0.84 -7.81
N GLU A 91 14.13 1.74 -7.83
CA GLU A 91 15.02 1.97 -6.69
C GLU A 91 14.28 2.41 -5.43
N ARG A 92 13.35 3.36 -5.57
CA ARG A 92 12.59 3.87 -4.43
C ARG A 92 11.71 2.77 -3.84
N CYS A 93 11.05 2.00 -4.68
CA CYS A 93 10.20 0.91 -4.21
C CYS A 93 11.01 -0.19 -3.52
N SER A 94 12.22 -0.48 -4.02
CA SER A 94 13.11 -1.43 -3.37
C SER A 94 13.57 -0.94 -2.01
N GLU A 95 13.88 0.35 -1.92
CA GLU A 95 14.28 0.97 -0.65
C GLU A 95 13.13 0.94 0.35
N ASP A 96 11.91 1.20 -0.10
CA ASP A 96 10.73 1.15 0.77
C ASP A 96 10.58 -0.23 1.41
N LEU A 97 10.86 -1.30 0.68
CA LEU A 97 10.78 -2.65 1.23
C LEU A 97 11.83 -2.89 2.32
N ARG A 98 13.02 -2.34 2.14
CA ARG A 98 14.06 -2.43 3.17
C ARG A 98 13.66 -1.66 4.42
N VAL A 99 13.12 -0.47 4.24
CA VAL A 99 12.64 0.35 5.36
C VAL A 99 11.50 -0.35 6.09
N LEU A 100 10.57 -0.95 5.33
CA LEU A 100 9.47 -1.71 5.92
C LEU A 100 9.98 -2.85 6.80
N ALA A 101 10.92 -3.63 6.31
CA ALA A 101 11.48 -4.75 7.07
C ALA A 101 12.06 -4.27 8.41
N GLY A 102 12.82 -3.18 8.38
CA GLY A 102 13.39 -2.58 9.59
C GLY A 102 12.32 -2.06 10.55
N TRP A 103 11.31 -1.40 10.02
CA TRP A 103 10.20 -0.89 10.82
C TRP A 103 9.42 -2.00 11.51
N LEU A 104 9.11 -3.08 10.78
CA LEU A 104 8.37 -4.20 11.34
C LEU A 104 9.14 -4.89 12.47
N MET A 105 10.44 -4.99 12.35
CA MET A 105 11.29 -5.54 13.42
C MET A 105 11.24 -4.66 14.67
N LYS A 106 11.33 -3.36 14.51
CA LYS A 106 11.24 -2.41 15.62
C LYS A 106 9.87 -2.48 16.29
N LYS A 107 8.83 -2.53 15.46
CA LYS A 107 7.46 -2.59 15.92
C LYS A 107 7.22 -3.83 16.78
N GLU A 108 7.71 -4.98 16.36
CA GLU A 108 7.60 -6.22 17.14
C GLU A 108 8.27 -6.10 18.49
N ARG A 109 9.46 -5.48 18.53
CA ARG A 109 10.19 -5.32 19.79
C ARG A 109 9.47 -4.41 20.78
N HIS A 110 8.76 -3.39 20.28
CA HIS A 110 8.09 -2.41 21.12
C HIS A 110 6.65 -2.78 21.45
N CYS A 111 6.00 -3.52 20.58
CA CYS A 111 4.59 -3.86 20.74
C CYS A 111 4.35 -5.31 21.17
N GLY A 112 5.38 -6.09 21.07
CA GLY A 112 5.34 -7.49 21.35
C GLY A 112 5.54 -7.78 22.80
#